data_783ce4d93cfe48b01d43a616cb40f848
#
_entry.id   783ce4d93cfe48b01d43a616cb40f848
#
_cell.length_a   1.000
_cell.length_b   1.000
_cell.length_c   1.000
_cell.angle_alpha   90.00
_cell.angle_beta   90.00
_cell.angle_gamma   90.00
#
_symmetry.space_group_name_H-M   'P 1'
#
loop_
_entity.id
_entity.type
_entity.pdbx_description
1 polymer ?
#
loop_
_entity_poly.entity_id
_entity_poly.type
_entity_poly.pdbx_seq_one_letter_code
_entity_poly.pdbx_strand_id
1 'polypeptide(L)'
;MQPEKSNPDNTFVHLCQPDPCKSCGACCGLYNYAASDRESLIRRLRWRTALFPEIVKSPDDLDHYSNLVRRSEDQARRYEVIYCCEYLGFLDPGEKRVGCLLHPLQNSGVDLRGVSFYGRELCDGHFCPSYTYLTKEEKLALIFVLDDWYLYGLCVTDIDLVKSYFRMVGDRLLETPRPEKMKSDPLRKIVREFFELKLAWPYSDPAVNRLGKYFFDGSEYRIDRIDYEALGCKTSRFDSILLSLSSRFTGRDELLAAEKILQGHIDAFVEAYSASR
;
A
#
# COMPACT_ATOMS: atom_id res chain seq x y z
N MET A 1 -16.33 22.32 11.02
CA MET A 1 -17.06 21.98 9.78
C MET A 1 -17.83 20.70 10.11
N GLN A 2 -19.14 20.74 10.14
CA GLN A 2 -19.96 19.56 10.47
C GLN A 2 -19.86 18.55 9.32
N PRO A 3 -19.83 17.23 9.58
CA PRO A 3 -19.86 16.23 8.54
C PRO A 3 -21.21 16.28 7.82
N GLU A 4 -21.16 16.38 6.51
CA GLU A 4 -22.34 16.27 5.65
C GLU A 4 -23.08 14.95 5.91
N LYS A 5 -24.40 15.05 5.99
CA LYS A 5 -25.32 13.92 6.22
C LYS A 5 -25.06 12.84 5.17
N SER A 6 -24.70 11.66 5.65
CA SER A 6 -24.48 10.45 4.87
C SER A 6 -25.69 10.13 3.98
N ASN A 7 -25.46 10.09 2.67
CA ASN A 7 -26.34 9.48 1.69
C ASN A 7 -26.44 7.96 2.02
N PRO A 8 -27.63 7.36 2.20
CA PRO A 8 -27.77 5.96 2.63
C PRO A 8 -27.17 4.92 1.66
N ASP A 9 -26.79 5.30 0.44
CA ASP A 9 -26.14 4.41 -0.54
C ASP A 9 -24.61 4.39 -0.48
N ASN A 10 -23.97 5.17 0.39
CA ASN A 10 -22.52 5.24 0.50
C ASN A 10 -22.02 4.38 1.66
N THR A 11 -22.05 3.05 1.50
CA THR A 11 -21.40 2.14 2.44
C THR A 11 -19.90 2.48 2.48
N PHE A 12 -19.45 3.00 3.60
CA PHE A 12 -18.05 3.33 3.86
C PHE A 12 -17.18 2.07 3.67
N VAL A 13 -16.22 2.13 2.74
CA VAL A 13 -15.27 1.02 2.49
C VAL A 13 -14.03 1.25 3.34
N HIS A 14 -13.85 0.44 4.37
CA HIS A 14 -12.71 0.53 5.27
C HIS A 14 -11.44 -0.04 4.64
N LEU A 15 -10.42 0.81 4.39
CA LEU A 15 -9.17 0.39 3.73
C LEU A 15 -8.07 -0.07 4.71
N CYS A 16 -8.07 0.42 5.95
CA CYS A 16 -6.99 0.05 6.89
C CYS A 16 -7.16 -1.37 7.43
N GLN A 17 -8.40 -1.80 7.69
CA GLN A 17 -8.76 -3.13 8.21
C GLN A 17 -9.99 -3.64 7.44
N PRO A 18 -9.85 -3.98 6.13
CA PRO A 18 -11.01 -4.26 5.28
C PRO A 18 -11.70 -5.58 5.61
N ASP A 19 -10.94 -6.58 6.07
CA ASP A 19 -11.43 -7.92 6.39
C ASP A 19 -10.47 -8.65 7.37
N PRO A 20 -10.84 -9.87 7.83
CA PRO A 20 -9.98 -10.66 8.74
C PRO A 20 -8.70 -11.21 8.11
N CYS A 21 -8.52 -11.08 6.79
CA CYS A 21 -7.42 -11.73 6.06
C CYS A 21 -6.29 -10.77 5.70
N LYS A 22 -6.51 -9.46 5.80
CA LYS A 22 -5.51 -8.45 5.47
C LYS A 22 -5.77 -7.11 6.15
N SER A 23 -4.77 -6.26 6.09
CA SER A 23 -4.81 -4.88 6.60
C SER A 23 -3.70 -4.03 6.00
N CYS A 24 -3.71 -2.74 6.27
CA CYS A 24 -2.69 -1.79 5.83
C CYS A 24 -2.02 -1.12 7.03
N GLY A 25 -0.68 -1.10 7.03
CA GLY A 25 0.15 -0.42 8.05
C GLY A 25 0.95 0.78 7.49
N ALA A 26 0.65 1.23 6.28
CA ALA A 26 1.45 2.23 5.58
C ALA A 26 1.52 3.57 6.32
N CYS A 27 0.40 4.08 6.84
CA CYS A 27 0.37 5.36 7.58
C CYS A 27 1.18 5.33 8.88
N CYS A 28 1.43 4.13 9.43
CA CYS A 28 2.31 3.92 10.58
C CYS A 28 3.79 3.80 10.17
N GLY A 29 4.13 4.07 8.92
CA GLY A 29 5.50 4.04 8.40
C GLY A 29 6.04 2.65 8.08
N LEU A 30 5.19 1.62 7.95
CA LEU A 30 5.61 0.23 7.77
C LEU A 30 6.61 0.05 6.61
N TYR A 31 6.36 0.70 5.48
CA TYR A 31 7.18 0.57 4.28
C TYR A 31 8.31 1.61 4.19
N ASN A 32 8.49 2.44 5.23
CA ASN A 32 9.51 3.46 5.26
C ASN A 32 10.85 2.98 5.84
N TYR A 33 10.93 1.76 6.37
CA TYR A 33 12.22 1.19 6.76
C TYR A 33 13.10 0.98 5.53
N ALA A 34 14.41 1.17 5.67
CA ALA A 34 15.38 0.88 4.61
C ALA A 34 15.28 -0.59 4.17
N ALA A 35 15.26 -1.52 5.15
CA ALA A 35 14.93 -2.93 4.93
C ALA A 35 13.42 -3.14 5.02
N SER A 36 12.70 -2.85 3.94
CA SER A 36 11.23 -2.95 3.87
C SER A 36 10.74 -4.10 2.98
N ASP A 37 11.60 -5.06 2.66
CA ASP A 37 11.17 -6.31 2.06
C ASP A 37 10.26 -7.09 3.01
N ARG A 38 9.43 -8.00 2.44
CA ARG A 38 8.43 -8.76 3.20
C ARG A 38 9.02 -9.50 4.40
N GLU A 39 10.16 -10.18 4.22
CA GLU A 39 10.76 -10.99 5.28
C GLU A 39 11.31 -10.14 6.42
N SER A 40 11.95 -9.04 6.09
CA SER A 40 12.46 -8.07 7.08
C SER A 40 11.33 -7.46 7.91
N LEU A 41 10.21 -7.10 7.27
CA LEU A 41 9.04 -6.59 7.98
C LEU A 41 8.35 -7.68 8.82
N ILE A 42 8.26 -8.92 8.34
CA ILE A 42 7.70 -10.03 9.14
C ILE A 42 8.52 -10.25 10.41
N ARG A 43 9.86 -10.32 10.30
CA ARG A 43 10.74 -10.49 11.49
C ARG A 43 10.51 -9.37 12.51
N ARG A 44 10.44 -8.12 12.06
CA ARG A 44 10.21 -6.94 12.88
C ARG A 44 8.86 -7.00 13.59
N LEU A 45 7.80 -7.25 12.86
CA LEU A 45 6.45 -7.31 13.40
C LEU A 45 6.25 -8.47 14.38
N ARG A 46 6.79 -9.66 14.09
CA ARG A 46 6.76 -10.82 15.01
C ARG A 46 7.43 -10.52 16.33
N TRP A 47 8.64 -9.97 16.27
CA TRP A 47 9.37 -9.62 17.46
C TRP A 47 8.62 -8.60 18.32
N ARG A 48 8.09 -7.56 17.73
CA ARG A 48 7.30 -6.53 18.43
C ARG A 48 6.03 -7.10 19.05
N THR A 49 5.32 -7.94 18.31
CA THR A 49 4.08 -8.58 18.77
C THR A 49 4.34 -9.51 19.95
N ALA A 50 5.42 -10.28 19.91
CA ALA A 50 5.82 -11.14 21.02
C ALA A 50 6.28 -10.34 22.25
N LEU A 51 7.06 -9.30 22.02
CA LEU A 51 7.62 -8.46 23.09
C LEU A 51 6.54 -7.64 23.82
N PHE A 52 5.50 -7.17 23.11
CA PHE A 52 4.51 -6.26 23.68
C PHE A 52 3.84 -6.81 24.95
N PRO A 53 3.25 -8.00 24.98
CA PRO A 53 2.63 -8.55 26.18
C PRO A 53 3.66 -8.96 27.26
N GLU A 54 4.93 -9.13 26.91
CA GLU A 54 5.99 -9.42 27.89
C GLU A 54 6.38 -8.18 28.70
N ILE A 55 6.47 -7.05 28.05
CA ILE A 55 6.91 -5.79 28.65
C ILE A 55 5.74 -4.98 29.21
N VAL A 56 4.65 -4.86 28.42
CA VAL A 56 3.53 -3.96 28.76
C VAL A 56 2.52 -4.69 29.65
N LYS A 57 2.58 -4.44 30.95
CA LYS A 57 1.62 -4.91 31.95
C LYS A 57 0.68 -3.78 32.40
N SER A 58 1.12 -2.54 32.23
CA SER A 58 0.38 -1.33 32.54
C SER A 58 0.70 -0.24 31.51
N PRO A 59 -0.10 0.83 31.42
CA PRO A 59 0.21 1.97 30.56
C PRO A 59 1.58 2.62 30.84
N ASP A 60 2.08 2.54 32.06
CA ASP A 60 3.38 3.13 32.47
C ASP A 60 4.58 2.39 31.82
N ASP A 61 4.38 1.17 31.34
CA ASP A 61 5.43 0.37 30.69
C ASP A 61 5.62 0.73 29.22
N LEU A 62 4.73 1.52 28.62
CA LEU A 62 4.71 1.80 27.18
C LEU A 62 5.98 2.54 26.72
N ASP A 63 6.48 3.50 27.51
CA ASP A 63 7.74 4.20 27.20
C ASP A 63 8.93 3.25 27.25
N HIS A 64 8.93 2.31 28.19
CA HIS A 64 9.99 1.30 28.28
C HIS A 64 9.97 0.39 27.03
N TYR A 65 8.79 -0.08 26.62
CA TYR A 65 8.62 -0.85 25.39
C TYR A 65 9.13 -0.09 24.15
N SER A 66 8.68 1.15 23.97
CA SER A 66 9.09 2.01 22.86
C SER A 66 10.62 2.18 22.80
N ASN A 67 11.23 2.49 23.94
CA ASN A 67 12.69 2.64 24.04
C ASN A 67 13.44 1.34 23.74
N LEU A 68 12.91 0.19 24.16
CA LEU A 68 13.50 -1.11 23.87
C LEU A 68 13.43 -1.42 22.37
N VAL A 69 12.28 -1.19 21.73
CA VAL A 69 12.12 -1.37 20.27
C VAL A 69 13.11 -0.49 19.51
N ARG A 70 13.20 0.79 19.84
CA ARG A 70 14.11 1.74 19.16
C ARG A 70 15.57 1.39 19.28
N ARG A 71 16.00 0.79 20.42
CA ARG A 71 17.38 0.40 20.65
C ARG A 71 17.75 -0.94 20.03
N SER A 72 16.77 -1.83 19.85
CA SER A 72 17.00 -3.21 19.41
C SER A 72 16.83 -3.42 17.92
N GLU A 73 16.13 -2.50 17.24
CA GLU A 73 15.88 -2.60 15.81
C GLU A 73 16.76 -1.63 15.01
N ASP A 74 17.10 -2.01 13.79
CA ASP A 74 17.64 -1.08 12.81
C ASP A 74 16.59 0.00 12.49
N GLN A 75 16.93 1.25 12.79
CA GLN A 75 16.09 2.43 12.61
C GLN A 75 16.32 3.12 11.26
N ALA A 76 17.16 2.57 10.38
CA ALA A 76 17.40 3.15 9.06
C ALA A 76 16.10 3.27 8.27
N ARG A 77 15.85 4.46 7.75
CA ARG A 77 14.62 4.84 7.04
C ARG A 77 14.93 5.26 5.62
N ARG A 78 13.97 5.08 4.74
CA ARG A 78 14.04 5.61 3.37
C ARG A 78 13.92 7.13 3.37
N TYR A 79 13.01 7.66 4.23
CA TYR A 79 12.71 9.08 4.37
C TYR A 79 12.70 9.46 5.85
N GLU A 80 13.61 10.32 6.25
CA GLU A 80 13.74 10.77 7.64
C GLU A 80 12.49 11.47 8.16
N VAL A 81 11.76 12.15 7.28
CA VAL A 81 10.55 12.93 7.63
C VAL A 81 9.32 12.04 7.89
N ILE A 82 9.37 10.75 7.54
CA ILE A 82 8.26 9.82 7.78
C ILE A 82 8.58 8.96 9.00
N TYR A 83 7.76 9.13 10.03
CA TYR A 83 7.90 8.35 11.26
C TYR A 83 7.51 6.88 11.06
N CYS A 84 8.27 5.97 11.66
CA CYS A 84 7.98 4.54 11.70
C CYS A 84 7.57 4.17 13.12
N CYS A 85 6.28 3.88 13.31
CA CYS A 85 5.70 3.63 14.62
C CYS A 85 6.17 2.28 15.20
N GLU A 86 6.71 2.28 16.39
CA GLU A 86 7.18 1.11 17.14
C GLU A 86 6.06 0.21 17.64
N TYR A 87 4.85 0.75 17.75
CA TYR A 87 3.67 0.02 18.21
C TYR A 87 2.89 -0.69 17.10
N LEU A 88 3.48 -0.80 15.91
CA LEU A 88 2.91 -1.59 14.82
C LEU A 88 3.35 -3.05 14.98
N GLY A 89 2.39 -3.97 14.99
CA GLY A 89 2.60 -5.41 15.13
C GLY A 89 1.57 -6.22 14.36
N PHE A 90 1.58 -7.54 14.51
CA PHE A 90 0.52 -8.42 14.04
C PHE A 90 -0.65 -8.40 15.03
N LEU A 91 -1.89 -8.40 14.50
CA LEU A 91 -3.12 -8.34 15.29
C LEU A 91 -3.79 -9.71 15.47
N ASP A 92 -3.26 -10.75 14.84
CA ASP A 92 -3.79 -12.10 14.88
C ASP A 92 -2.67 -13.14 14.84
N PRO A 93 -2.90 -14.36 15.42
CA PRO A 93 -1.89 -15.40 15.46
C PRO A 93 -1.47 -15.96 14.09
N GLY A 94 -2.31 -15.73 13.06
CA GLY A 94 -2.03 -16.14 11.67
C GLY A 94 -1.19 -15.15 10.89
N GLU A 95 -0.78 -14.03 11.52
CA GLU A 95 0.04 -12.98 10.91
C GLU A 95 -0.57 -12.39 9.60
N LYS A 96 -1.89 -12.42 9.52
CA LYS A 96 -2.63 -11.95 8.34
C LYS A 96 -2.87 -10.44 8.38
N ARG A 97 -2.94 -9.85 9.56
CA ARG A 97 -3.23 -8.44 9.74
C ARG A 97 -2.16 -7.74 10.55
N VAL A 98 -1.70 -6.63 10.01
CA VAL A 98 -0.82 -5.68 10.70
C VAL A 98 -1.66 -4.53 11.28
N GLY A 99 -1.22 -3.96 12.39
CA GLY A 99 -1.93 -2.80 12.95
C GLY A 99 -1.37 -2.36 14.30
N CYS A 100 -2.09 -1.43 14.91
CA CYS A 100 -1.67 -0.78 16.13
C CYS A 100 -1.88 -1.66 17.36
N LEU A 101 -0.81 -2.00 18.08
CA LEU A 101 -0.86 -2.72 19.35
C LEU A 101 -1.50 -1.91 20.48
N LEU A 102 -1.57 -0.56 20.33
CA LEU A 102 -2.20 0.35 21.27
C LEU A 102 -3.72 0.51 21.06
N HIS A 103 -4.26 -0.10 19.99
CA HIS A 103 -5.67 0.10 19.65
C HIS A 103 -6.61 -0.50 20.71
N PRO A 104 -7.76 0.11 21.03
CA PRO A 104 -8.70 -0.39 22.04
C PRO A 104 -9.11 -1.85 21.85
N LEU A 105 -9.28 -2.31 20.60
CA LEU A 105 -9.61 -3.72 20.29
C LEU A 105 -8.51 -4.72 20.69
N GLN A 106 -7.27 -4.26 20.87
CA GLN A 106 -6.16 -5.09 21.35
C GLN A 106 -5.95 -4.99 22.87
N ASN A 107 -6.59 -4.02 23.53
CA ASN A 107 -6.37 -3.67 24.93
C ASN A 107 -7.67 -3.66 25.74
N SER A 108 -8.58 -4.61 25.52
CA SER A 108 -9.84 -4.76 26.28
C SER A 108 -10.68 -3.48 26.33
N GLY A 109 -10.67 -2.68 25.28
CA GLY A 109 -11.41 -1.43 25.17
C GLY A 109 -10.65 -0.18 25.64
N VAL A 110 -9.44 -0.33 26.19
CA VAL A 110 -8.61 0.82 26.63
C VAL A 110 -7.85 1.38 25.44
N ASP A 111 -8.01 2.65 25.17
CA ASP A 111 -7.29 3.36 24.11
C ASP A 111 -5.94 3.87 24.60
N LEU A 112 -4.86 3.23 24.19
CA LEU A 112 -3.49 3.57 24.56
C LEU A 112 -2.77 4.42 23.50
N ARG A 113 -3.43 4.80 22.40
CA ARG A 113 -2.81 5.52 21.27
C ARG A 113 -2.29 6.91 21.62
N GLY A 114 -2.71 7.46 22.75
CA GLY A 114 -2.24 8.77 23.25
C GLY A 114 -0.73 8.84 23.50
N VAL A 115 -0.06 7.71 23.73
CA VAL A 115 1.40 7.66 23.97
C VAL A 115 2.22 7.57 22.67
N SER A 116 1.57 7.33 21.53
CA SER A 116 2.27 7.27 20.25
C SER A 116 2.79 8.64 19.82
N PHE A 117 3.79 8.66 18.94
CA PHE A 117 4.32 9.90 18.36
C PHE A 117 3.24 10.80 17.73
N TYR A 118 2.28 10.21 17.05
CA TYR A 118 1.18 10.95 16.42
C TYR A 118 0.08 11.37 17.38
N GLY A 119 0.03 10.77 18.58
CA GLY A 119 -1.04 11.01 19.55
C GLY A 119 -2.40 10.42 19.11
N ARG A 120 -3.35 10.41 20.06
CA ARG A 120 -4.66 9.79 19.87
C ARG A 120 -5.42 10.39 18.69
N GLU A 121 -5.44 11.71 18.56
CA GLU A 121 -6.26 12.40 17.56
C GLU A 121 -5.89 12.01 16.13
N LEU A 122 -4.59 11.99 15.82
CA LEU A 122 -4.13 11.59 14.49
C LEU A 122 -4.29 10.07 14.29
N CYS A 123 -3.99 9.25 15.29
CA CYS A 123 -4.12 7.79 15.17
C CYS A 123 -5.57 7.32 15.01
N ASP A 124 -6.54 8.07 15.52
CA ASP A 124 -7.97 7.74 15.43
C ASP A 124 -8.62 8.31 14.16
N GLY A 125 -8.27 9.53 13.80
CA GLY A 125 -8.95 10.29 12.75
C GLY A 125 -8.25 10.29 11.40
N HIS A 126 -7.05 9.69 11.25
CA HIS A 126 -6.32 9.74 10.00
C HIS A 126 -6.83 8.73 8.98
N PHE A 127 -7.33 9.25 7.87
CA PHE A 127 -7.60 8.48 6.66
C PHE A 127 -6.64 8.91 5.56
N CYS A 128 -5.92 7.94 4.98
CA CYS A 128 -4.98 8.23 3.90
C CYS A 128 -5.71 8.76 2.64
N PRO A 129 -5.00 9.45 1.73
CA PRO A 129 -5.60 10.01 0.51
C PRO A 129 -6.40 8.99 -0.32
N SER A 130 -6.09 7.70 -0.24
CA SER A 130 -6.83 6.65 -0.96
C SER A 130 -8.32 6.58 -0.59
N TYR A 131 -8.69 6.98 0.63
CA TYR A 131 -10.09 7.09 1.02
C TYR A 131 -10.86 8.13 0.20
N THR A 132 -10.19 9.20 -0.21
CA THR A 132 -10.78 10.29 -0.97
C THR A 132 -10.68 10.08 -2.47
N TYR A 133 -9.51 9.62 -2.95
CA TYR A 133 -9.20 9.61 -4.38
C TYR A 133 -9.54 8.31 -5.10
N LEU A 134 -9.60 7.17 -4.42
CA LEU A 134 -10.07 5.93 -5.03
C LEU A 134 -11.60 5.88 -5.03
N THR A 135 -12.20 5.42 -6.14
CA THR A 135 -13.63 5.17 -6.21
C THR A 135 -14.01 3.97 -5.34
N LYS A 136 -15.30 3.77 -5.09
CA LYS A 136 -15.82 2.60 -4.37
C LYS A 136 -15.44 1.30 -5.07
N GLU A 137 -15.56 1.27 -6.40
CA GLU A 137 -15.25 0.13 -7.24
C GLU A 137 -13.75 -0.22 -7.18
N GLU A 138 -12.86 0.77 -7.27
CA GLU A 138 -11.42 0.60 -7.15
C GLU A 138 -11.02 0.05 -5.77
N LYS A 139 -11.60 0.58 -4.70
CA LYS A 139 -11.39 0.10 -3.32
C LYS A 139 -11.82 -1.36 -3.17
N LEU A 140 -13.04 -1.69 -3.62
CA LEU A 140 -13.57 -3.05 -3.53
C LEU A 140 -12.77 -4.03 -4.39
N ALA A 141 -12.34 -3.64 -5.58
CA ALA A 141 -11.49 -4.47 -6.43
C ALA A 141 -10.19 -4.85 -5.72
N LEU A 142 -9.48 -3.89 -5.12
CA LEU A 142 -8.26 -4.18 -4.33
C LEU A 142 -8.54 -5.14 -3.17
N ILE A 143 -9.64 -4.93 -2.44
CA ILE A 143 -10.03 -5.79 -1.31
C ILE A 143 -10.32 -7.22 -1.79
N PHE A 144 -10.99 -7.41 -2.93
CA PHE A 144 -11.36 -8.73 -3.43
C PHE A 144 -10.21 -9.49 -4.06
N VAL A 145 -9.21 -8.79 -4.58
CA VAL A 145 -8.12 -9.36 -5.36
C VAL A 145 -6.87 -9.66 -4.54
N LEU A 146 -6.52 -8.77 -3.60
CA LEU A 146 -5.27 -8.84 -2.86
C LEU A 146 -5.50 -9.51 -1.50
N ASP A 147 -4.83 -10.63 -1.25
CA ASP A 147 -5.09 -11.51 -0.12
C ASP A 147 -4.12 -11.34 1.06
N ASP A 148 -3.05 -10.59 0.88
CA ASP A 148 -2.02 -10.42 1.90
C ASP A 148 -1.78 -8.94 2.24
N TRP A 149 -1.45 -8.68 3.49
CA TRP A 149 -1.24 -7.34 4.02
C TRP A 149 -0.09 -6.59 3.34
N TYR A 150 0.96 -7.29 2.89
CA TYR A 150 2.14 -6.64 2.35
C TYR A 150 1.86 -6.03 0.98
N LEU A 151 1.39 -6.84 0.04
CA LEU A 151 1.03 -6.36 -1.29
C LEU A 151 -0.18 -5.42 -1.24
N TYR A 152 -1.18 -5.76 -0.41
CA TYR A 152 -2.36 -4.92 -0.23
C TYR A 152 -1.99 -3.49 0.19
N GLY A 153 -1.15 -3.35 1.23
CA GLY A 153 -0.74 -2.04 1.72
C GLY A 153 0.08 -1.23 0.71
N LEU A 154 0.97 -1.90 -0.04
CA LEU A 154 1.73 -1.25 -1.12
C LEU A 154 0.82 -0.75 -2.24
N CYS A 155 -0.21 -1.50 -2.60
CA CYS A 155 -1.10 -1.15 -3.70
C CYS A 155 -2.18 -0.14 -3.29
N VAL A 156 -2.82 -0.31 -2.13
CA VAL A 156 -3.90 0.57 -1.70
C VAL A 156 -3.44 2.01 -1.47
N THR A 157 -2.16 2.22 -1.21
CA THR A 157 -1.56 3.55 -1.04
C THR A 157 -0.99 4.14 -2.33
N ASP A 158 -0.89 3.36 -3.39
CA ASP A 158 -0.43 3.84 -4.71
C ASP A 158 -1.63 4.18 -5.61
N ILE A 159 -2.20 5.35 -5.37
CA ILE A 159 -3.40 5.85 -6.05
C ILE A 159 -3.21 5.90 -7.57
N ASP A 160 -2.03 6.33 -8.02
CA ASP A 160 -1.75 6.47 -9.44
C ASP A 160 -1.72 5.13 -10.17
N LEU A 161 -1.12 4.10 -9.55
CA LEU A 161 -1.11 2.75 -10.08
C LEU A 161 -2.53 2.21 -10.24
N VAL A 162 -3.31 2.30 -9.16
CA VAL A 162 -4.69 1.79 -9.12
C VAL A 162 -5.57 2.49 -10.15
N LYS A 163 -5.60 3.83 -10.11
CA LYS A 163 -6.43 4.62 -11.03
C LYS A 163 -6.02 4.43 -12.48
N SER A 164 -4.73 4.39 -12.78
CA SER A 164 -4.25 4.22 -14.15
C SER A 164 -4.61 2.84 -14.69
N TYR A 165 -4.48 1.77 -13.90
CA TYR A 165 -4.91 0.45 -14.31
C TYR A 165 -6.41 0.39 -14.62
N PHE A 166 -7.26 0.79 -13.65
CA PHE A 166 -8.71 0.70 -13.83
C PHE A 166 -9.24 1.65 -14.90
N ARG A 167 -8.64 2.81 -15.09
CA ARG A 167 -8.95 3.69 -16.22
C ARG A 167 -8.64 3.01 -17.56
N MET A 168 -7.44 2.42 -17.72
CA MET A 168 -7.02 1.81 -19.00
C MET A 168 -7.90 0.61 -19.37
N VAL A 169 -8.25 -0.24 -18.41
CA VAL A 169 -9.16 -1.36 -18.68
C VAL A 169 -10.60 -0.86 -18.93
N GLY A 170 -11.06 0.15 -18.19
CA GLY A 170 -12.38 0.75 -18.37
C GLY A 170 -12.54 1.43 -19.74
N ASP A 171 -11.51 2.18 -20.18
CA ASP A 171 -11.49 2.81 -21.51
C ASP A 171 -11.64 1.76 -22.64
N ARG A 172 -10.99 0.60 -22.47
CA ARG A 172 -11.06 -0.51 -23.44
C ARG A 172 -12.41 -1.24 -23.41
N LEU A 173 -13.01 -1.37 -22.25
CA LEU A 173 -14.33 -2.01 -22.07
C LEU A 173 -15.49 -1.07 -22.38
N LEU A 174 -15.26 0.24 -22.42
CA LEU A 174 -16.27 1.31 -22.49
C LEU A 174 -17.23 1.27 -21.29
N GLU A 175 -16.81 0.73 -20.18
CA GLU A 175 -17.55 0.68 -18.91
C GLU A 175 -16.61 0.60 -17.70
N THR A 176 -17.10 0.98 -16.54
CA THR A 176 -16.38 0.77 -15.28
C THR A 176 -16.44 -0.72 -14.90
N PRO A 177 -15.28 -1.39 -14.72
CA PRO A 177 -15.26 -2.78 -14.31
C PRO A 177 -15.96 -3.01 -12.98
N ARG A 178 -16.82 -4.03 -12.92
CA ARG A 178 -17.55 -4.40 -11.69
C ARG A 178 -16.65 -5.22 -10.76
N PRO A 179 -16.38 -4.76 -9.53
CA PRO A 179 -15.46 -5.46 -8.63
C PRO A 179 -15.96 -6.84 -8.22
N GLU A 180 -17.27 -7.08 -8.19
CA GLU A 180 -17.86 -8.39 -7.85
C GLU A 180 -17.40 -9.50 -8.79
N LYS A 181 -17.15 -9.21 -10.06
CA LYS A 181 -16.62 -10.17 -11.04
C LYS A 181 -15.18 -10.59 -10.73
N MET A 182 -14.44 -9.74 -10.00
CA MET A 182 -13.06 -10.01 -9.61
C MET A 182 -12.93 -10.86 -8.33
N LYS A 183 -14.05 -11.32 -7.75
CA LYS A 183 -14.04 -12.24 -6.60
C LYS A 183 -13.64 -13.66 -6.97
N SER A 184 -13.80 -14.02 -8.23
CA SER A 184 -13.53 -15.36 -8.74
C SER A 184 -12.55 -15.35 -9.90
N ASP A 185 -11.88 -16.47 -10.10
CA ASP A 185 -10.99 -16.70 -11.23
C ASP A 185 -11.80 -16.75 -12.57
N PRO A 186 -11.20 -16.36 -13.69
CA PRO A 186 -9.79 -15.98 -13.85
C PRO A 186 -9.47 -14.51 -13.53
N LEU A 187 -10.49 -13.64 -13.41
CA LEU A 187 -10.28 -12.19 -13.26
C LEU A 187 -9.48 -11.83 -12.02
N ARG A 188 -9.77 -12.49 -10.90
CA ARG A 188 -9.02 -12.27 -9.65
C ARG A 188 -7.52 -12.49 -9.83
N LYS A 189 -7.15 -13.59 -10.48
CA LYS A 189 -5.76 -13.95 -10.75
C LYS A 189 -5.09 -12.92 -11.66
N ILE A 190 -5.72 -12.55 -12.77
CA ILE A 190 -5.20 -11.59 -13.75
C ILE A 190 -4.94 -10.23 -13.10
N VAL A 191 -5.88 -9.72 -12.32
CA VAL A 191 -5.72 -8.42 -11.64
C VAL A 191 -4.63 -8.50 -10.56
N ARG A 192 -4.56 -9.61 -9.83
CA ARG A 192 -3.52 -9.82 -8.83
C ARG A 192 -2.13 -9.84 -9.47
N GLU A 193 -1.95 -10.57 -10.56
CA GLU A 193 -0.69 -10.64 -11.31
C GLU A 193 -0.21 -9.26 -11.79
N PHE A 194 -1.13 -8.37 -12.19
CA PHE A 194 -0.77 -6.99 -12.48
C PHE A 194 -0.22 -6.26 -11.24
N PHE A 195 -0.89 -6.35 -10.11
CA PHE A 195 -0.44 -5.68 -8.88
C PHE A 195 0.83 -6.31 -8.30
N GLU A 196 1.08 -7.59 -8.53
CA GLU A 196 2.33 -8.29 -8.17
C GLU A 196 3.56 -7.73 -8.89
N LEU A 197 3.39 -6.97 -9.98
CA LEU A 197 4.48 -6.21 -10.61
C LEU A 197 5.16 -5.25 -9.61
N LYS A 198 4.46 -4.78 -8.57
CA LYS A 198 5.10 -4.00 -7.49
C LYS A 198 6.21 -4.76 -6.76
N LEU A 199 6.21 -6.07 -6.81
CA LEU A 199 7.16 -6.95 -6.12
C LEU A 199 8.28 -7.45 -7.05
N ALA A 200 8.01 -7.55 -8.34
CA ALA A 200 8.90 -8.21 -9.29
C ALA A 200 8.98 -7.49 -10.64
N TRP A 201 8.95 -6.15 -10.63
CA TRP A 201 9.08 -5.37 -11.86
C TRP A 201 10.51 -5.43 -12.41
N PRO A 202 10.72 -5.95 -13.65
CA PRO A 202 12.08 -6.17 -14.20
C PRO A 202 12.90 -4.90 -14.37
N TYR A 203 12.25 -3.75 -14.50
CA TYR A 203 12.86 -2.44 -14.75
C TYR A 203 12.87 -1.55 -13.52
N SER A 204 12.60 -2.10 -12.32
CA SER A 204 12.64 -1.35 -11.08
C SER A 204 14.09 -1.00 -10.71
N ASP A 205 14.32 0.23 -10.30
CA ASP A 205 15.60 0.65 -9.76
C ASP A 205 15.58 0.58 -8.22
N PRO A 206 16.19 -0.46 -7.61
CA PRO A 206 16.21 -0.63 -6.17
C PRO A 206 17.10 0.39 -5.45
N ALA A 207 18.03 1.04 -6.18
CA ALA A 207 18.95 2.02 -5.60
C ALA A 207 18.27 3.36 -5.30
N VAL A 208 17.07 3.60 -5.86
CA VAL A 208 16.34 4.84 -5.68
C VAL A 208 15.36 4.72 -4.54
N ASN A 209 15.48 5.64 -3.60
CA ASN A 209 14.61 5.78 -2.44
C ASN A 209 13.26 6.34 -2.86
N ARG A 210 12.34 5.47 -3.32
CA ARG A 210 11.04 5.85 -3.87
C ARG A 210 9.88 5.16 -3.22
N LEU A 211 8.78 5.89 -3.14
CA LEU A 211 7.46 5.35 -2.87
C LEU A 211 6.57 5.63 -4.10
N GLY A 212 6.49 4.67 -5.01
CA GLY A 212 5.92 4.91 -6.33
C GLY A 212 6.70 6.01 -7.08
N LYS A 213 6.02 7.02 -7.57
CA LYS A 213 6.64 8.17 -8.27
C LYS A 213 7.27 9.22 -7.35
N TYR A 214 7.09 9.09 -6.04
CA TYR A 214 7.54 10.09 -5.08
C TYR A 214 8.88 9.73 -4.46
N PHE A 215 9.75 10.73 -4.27
CA PHE A 215 11.00 10.58 -3.55
C PHE A 215 11.34 11.86 -2.79
N PHE A 216 12.23 11.73 -1.80
CA PHE A 216 12.78 12.87 -1.08
C PHE A 216 14.23 13.09 -1.51
N ASP A 217 14.55 14.35 -1.82
CA ASP A 217 15.91 14.83 -2.04
C ASP A 217 16.25 15.73 -0.84
N GLY A 218 16.95 15.15 0.13
CA GLY A 218 17.08 15.77 1.45
C GLY A 218 15.72 15.91 2.14
N SER A 219 15.28 17.14 2.40
CA SER A 219 13.97 17.46 2.97
C SER A 219 12.89 17.81 1.94
N GLU A 220 13.26 17.90 0.65
CA GLU A 220 12.33 18.27 -0.40
C GLU A 220 11.60 17.06 -0.97
N TYR A 221 10.29 17.20 -1.09
CA TYR A 221 9.44 16.22 -1.73
C TYR A 221 9.41 16.44 -3.24
N ARG A 222 9.79 15.43 -4.01
CA ARG A 222 9.87 15.50 -5.46
C ARG A 222 9.05 14.41 -6.13
N ILE A 223 8.64 14.68 -7.36
CA ILE A 223 8.00 13.71 -8.26
C ILE A 223 9.04 13.29 -9.28
N ASP A 224 9.24 12.00 -9.42
CA ASP A 224 10.12 11.44 -10.42
C ASP A 224 9.56 11.56 -11.83
N ARG A 225 10.46 11.50 -12.81
CA ARG A 225 10.12 11.57 -14.23
C ARG A 225 10.99 10.61 -15.02
N ILE A 226 10.40 10.00 -16.05
CA ILE A 226 11.14 9.26 -17.07
C ILE A 226 11.55 10.26 -18.13
N ASP A 227 12.83 10.27 -18.46
CA ASP A 227 13.39 11.13 -19.51
C ASP A 227 13.16 10.47 -20.89
N TYR A 228 11.96 10.66 -21.42
CA TYR A 228 11.58 10.12 -22.72
C TYR A 228 12.36 10.73 -23.89
N GLU A 229 12.84 11.97 -23.74
CA GLU A 229 13.64 12.64 -24.77
C GLU A 229 15.02 11.96 -24.90
N ALA A 230 15.67 11.68 -23.78
CA ALA A 230 16.92 10.93 -23.77
C ALA A 230 16.77 9.50 -24.33
N LEU A 231 15.58 8.89 -24.18
CA LEU A 231 15.25 7.60 -24.76
C LEU A 231 14.87 7.67 -26.25
N GLY A 232 14.78 8.87 -26.84
CA GLY A 232 14.31 9.06 -28.20
C GLY A 232 12.86 8.64 -28.43
N CYS A 233 12.02 8.76 -27.42
CA CYS A 233 10.62 8.32 -27.41
C CYS A 233 9.66 9.46 -27.08
N LYS A 234 8.39 9.27 -27.43
CA LYS A 234 7.29 10.07 -26.88
C LYS A 234 6.94 9.54 -25.51
N THR A 235 6.34 10.39 -24.67
CA THR A 235 5.78 9.99 -23.38
C THR A 235 4.89 8.75 -23.53
N SER A 236 5.17 7.74 -22.73
CA SER A 236 4.38 6.51 -22.70
C SER A 236 2.97 6.77 -22.20
N ARG A 237 1.98 6.08 -22.78
CA ARG A 237 0.62 6.05 -22.22
C ARG A 237 0.57 5.37 -20.85
N PHE A 238 1.58 4.56 -20.52
CA PHE A 238 1.75 3.89 -19.23
C PHE A 238 2.58 4.69 -18.24
N ASP A 239 2.94 5.94 -18.52
CA ASP A 239 3.84 6.75 -17.71
C ASP A 239 3.55 6.68 -16.21
N SER A 240 2.31 6.89 -15.80
CA SER A 240 1.93 6.82 -14.38
C SER A 240 2.14 5.43 -13.76
N ILE A 241 1.91 4.35 -14.52
CA ILE A 241 2.16 2.98 -14.06
C ILE A 241 3.66 2.72 -13.95
N LEU A 242 4.42 3.11 -14.97
CA LEU A 242 5.88 2.97 -15.00
C LEU A 242 6.54 3.71 -13.82
N LEU A 243 6.08 4.93 -13.52
CA LEU A 243 6.54 5.70 -12.36
C LEU A 243 6.17 5.03 -11.04
N SER A 244 4.95 4.52 -10.92
CA SER A 244 4.49 3.78 -9.73
C SER A 244 5.29 2.49 -9.50
N LEU A 245 5.78 1.85 -10.57
CA LEU A 245 6.67 0.69 -10.52
C LEU A 245 8.15 1.07 -10.34
N SER A 246 8.46 2.35 -10.15
CA SER A 246 9.83 2.87 -9.97
C SER A 246 10.75 2.53 -11.15
N SER A 247 10.22 2.58 -12.38
CA SER A 247 10.93 2.14 -13.58
C SER A 247 12.12 3.03 -13.93
N ARG A 248 13.21 2.40 -14.37
CA ARG A 248 14.37 3.02 -15.01
C ARG A 248 14.67 2.28 -16.31
N PHE A 249 15.01 3.02 -17.33
CA PHE A 249 15.32 2.46 -18.65
C PHE A 249 16.68 2.96 -19.11
N THR A 250 17.49 2.05 -19.64
CA THR A 250 18.80 2.36 -20.23
C THR A 250 18.68 2.70 -21.72
N GLY A 251 17.54 2.37 -22.33
CA GLY A 251 17.29 2.63 -23.73
C GLY A 251 15.83 2.40 -24.14
N ARG A 252 15.56 2.73 -25.41
CA ARG A 252 14.23 2.62 -26.01
C ARG A 252 13.66 1.20 -25.97
N ASP A 253 14.50 0.19 -26.21
CA ASP A 253 14.05 -1.20 -26.32
C ASP A 253 13.51 -1.72 -24.98
N GLU A 254 14.12 -1.32 -23.87
CA GLU A 254 13.61 -1.64 -22.53
C GLU A 254 12.25 -1.00 -22.26
N LEU A 255 12.08 0.27 -22.64
CA LEU A 255 10.78 0.94 -22.52
C LEU A 255 9.69 0.20 -23.34
N LEU A 256 9.99 -0.15 -24.60
CA LEU A 256 9.04 -0.87 -25.44
C LEU A 256 8.71 -2.27 -24.90
N ALA A 257 9.69 -2.97 -24.33
CA ALA A 257 9.46 -4.26 -23.68
C ALA A 257 8.60 -4.11 -22.41
N ALA A 258 8.84 -3.08 -21.60
CA ALA A 258 8.03 -2.75 -20.44
C ALA A 258 6.56 -2.42 -20.82
N GLU A 259 6.37 -1.61 -21.86
CA GLU A 259 5.04 -1.30 -22.39
C GLU A 259 4.30 -2.54 -22.87
N LYS A 260 5.01 -3.49 -23.51
CA LYS A 260 4.44 -4.76 -23.96
C LYS A 260 3.95 -5.62 -22.79
N ILE A 261 4.71 -5.67 -21.68
CA ILE A 261 4.28 -6.38 -20.46
C ILE A 261 2.98 -5.76 -19.93
N LEU A 262 2.94 -4.43 -19.75
CA LEU A 262 1.78 -3.73 -19.22
C LEU A 262 0.56 -3.88 -20.15
N GLN A 263 0.78 -3.80 -21.47
CA GLN A 263 -0.28 -4.03 -22.45
C GLN A 263 -0.84 -5.44 -22.34
N GLY A 264 0.01 -6.46 -22.17
CA GLY A 264 -0.41 -7.83 -21.98
C GLY A 264 -1.37 -8.03 -20.80
N HIS A 265 -1.08 -7.37 -19.65
CA HIS A 265 -1.99 -7.40 -18.49
C HIS A 265 -3.34 -6.72 -18.77
N ILE A 266 -3.34 -5.58 -19.49
CA ILE A 266 -4.58 -4.90 -19.87
C ILE A 266 -5.40 -5.77 -20.82
N ASP A 267 -4.77 -6.37 -21.84
CA ASP A 267 -5.45 -7.21 -22.83
C ASP A 267 -6.04 -8.47 -22.19
N ALA A 268 -5.27 -9.14 -21.33
CA ALA A 268 -5.73 -10.32 -20.58
C ALA A 268 -6.98 -10.01 -19.73
N PHE A 269 -6.99 -8.86 -19.03
CA PHE A 269 -8.15 -8.45 -18.27
C PHE A 269 -9.37 -8.21 -19.16
N VAL A 270 -9.21 -7.43 -20.24
CA VAL A 270 -10.29 -7.09 -21.16
C VAL A 270 -10.90 -8.34 -21.79
N GLU A 271 -10.07 -9.28 -22.22
CA GLU A 271 -10.51 -10.56 -22.79
C GLU A 271 -11.30 -11.39 -21.76
N ALA A 272 -10.74 -11.61 -20.58
CA ALA A 272 -11.41 -12.40 -19.54
C ALA A 272 -12.70 -11.75 -19.04
N TYR A 273 -12.70 -10.41 -18.89
CA TYR A 273 -13.87 -9.67 -18.44
C TYR A 273 -15.01 -9.72 -19.48
N SER A 274 -14.67 -9.61 -20.78
CA SER A 274 -15.64 -9.71 -21.86
C SER A 274 -16.23 -11.11 -21.99
N ALA A 275 -15.43 -12.15 -21.76
CA ALA A 275 -15.89 -13.54 -21.76
C ALA A 275 -16.80 -13.88 -20.56
N SER A 276 -16.80 -13.07 -19.50
CA SER A 276 -17.64 -13.24 -18.30
C SER A 276 -18.97 -12.47 -18.35
N ARG A 277 -19.32 -11.90 -19.50
CA ARG A 277 -20.59 -11.18 -19.72
C ARG A 277 -21.78 -12.10 -19.81
#